data_67ab9cdc2fb7aa834646ea96978c2940
#
_entry.id   67ab9cdc2fb7aa834646ea96978c2940
#
_cell.length_a   1.000
_cell.length_b   1.000
_cell.length_c   1.000
_cell.angle_alpha   90.00
_cell.angle_beta   90.00
_cell.angle_gamma   90.00
#
_symmetry.space_group_name_H-M   'P 1'
#
loop_
_entity.id
_entity.type
_entity.pdbx_description
1 polymer ?
#
loop_
_entity_poly.entity_id
_entity_poly.type
_entity_poly.pdbx_seq_one_letter_code
_entity_poly.pdbx_strand_id
1 'polypeptide(L)'
;MRLKHKPWGEKIIQENLDLVITPERLKEDIFQNFIKKENLYIEIGSGKGDFIIEMAKKYPSYHFIAVEMQSMAIAYIVRKLESENMDNILLVNSDIGYIFEELHGIKFQAIFLNFSDPWPKKRQQKRRLTYPTKLKEYAHIIARDGKLIFKTDNEPLFIDSLEYLKESPFELVSYTYNYLGDDDFDAPTEYEKKFRTLGTPIKRYIAKLKND
;
A
#
# COMPACT_ATOMS: atom_id res chain seq x y z
N MET A 1 -3.34 14.62 4.10
CA MET A 1 -4.34 15.46 4.85
C MET A 1 -5.04 14.58 5.87
N ARG A 2 -4.96 14.87 7.16
CA ARG A 2 -5.59 14.04 8.20
C ARG A 2 -7.12 14.17 8.11
N LEU A 3 -7.82 13.04 7.91
CA LEU A 3 -9.29 13.00 7.89
C LEU A 3 -9.84 13.34 9.27
N LYS A 4 -10.91 14.14 9.29
CA LYS A 4 -11.61 14.46 10.57
C LYS A 4 -12.35 13.21 11.04
N HIS A 5 -12.27 12.94 12.35
CA HIS A 5 -13.05 11.91 13.00
C HIS A 5 -14.56 12.13 12.77
N LYS A 6 -15.26 11.05 12.50
CA LYS A 6 -16.73 11.04 12.35
C LYS A 6 -17.30 9.82 13.07
N PRO A 7 -18.34 9.95 13.90
CA PRO A 7 -18.86 8.84 14.71
C PRO A 7 -19.26 7.58 13.91
N TRP A 8 -19.76 7.76 12.68
CA TRP A 8 -20.13 6.64 11.82
C TRP A 8 -18.92 5.74 11.42
N GLY A 9 -17.70 6.31 11.43
CA GLY A 9 -16.52 5.57 11.02
C GLY A 9 -16.13 4.44 11.97
N GLU A 10 -16.26 4.66 13.28
CA GLU A 10 -16.01 3.60 14.27
C GLU A 10 -17.08 2.51 14.18
N LYS A 11 -18.35 2.94 14.06
CA LYS A 11 -19.48 2.00 13.95
C LYS A 11 -19.33 1.06 12.75
N ILE A 12 -19.05 1.60 11.56
CA ILE A 12 -18.94 0.79 10.35
C ILE A 12 -17.76 -0.21 10.42
N ILE A 13 -16.64 0.16 11.06
CA ILE A 13 -15.52 -0.75 11.29
C ILE A 13 -15.95 -1.89 12.22
N GLN A 14 -16.64 -1.60 13.32
CA GLN A 14 -17.12 -2.60 14.27
C GLN A 14 -18.15 -3.56 13.67
N GLU A 15 -18.97 -3.08 12.73
CA GLU A 15 -19.97 -3.89 12.01
C GLU A 15 -19.36 -4.76 10.90
N ASN A 16 -18.06 -4.54 10.55
CA ASN A 16 -17.37 -5.22 9.44
C ASN A 16 -16.04 -5.86 9.89
N LEU A 17 -16.06 -6.55 11.03
CA LEU A 17 -14.85 -7.19 11.58
C LEU A 17 -14.33 -8.35 10.72
N ASP A 18 -15.14 -8.91 9.84
CA ASP A 18 -14.71 -9.93 8.88
C ASP A 18 -13.89 -9.33 7.72
N LEU A 19 -13.99 -8.03 7.49
CA LEU A 19 -13.27 -7.30 6.47
C LEU A 19 -12.10 -6.49 7.04
N VAL A 20 -12.22 -6.00 8.29
CA VAL A 20 -11.24 -5.10 8.92
C VAL A 20 -10.52 -5.81 10.06
N ILE A 21 -9.20 -5.94 9.91
CA ILE A 21 -8.31 -6.55 10.89
C ILE A 21 -7.53 -5.44 11.62
N THR A 22 -7.48 -5.52 12.95
CA THR A 22 -6.58 -4.72 13.78
C THR A 22 -5.32 -5.52 14.16
N PRO A 23 -4.24 -4.90 14.66
CA PRO A 23 -3.02 -5.62 15.03
C PRO A 23 -3.27 -6.82 15.98
N GLU A 24 -4.20 -6.69 16.93
CA GLU A 24 -4.54 -7.72 17.90
C GLU A 24 -5.19 -8.95 17.25
N ARG A 25 -5.80 -8.76 16.07
CA ARG A 25 -6.54 -9.77 15.32
C ARG A 25 -5.75 -10.46 14.20
N LEU A 26 -4.47 -10.08 13.99
CA LEU A 26 -3.62 -10.68 12.96
C LEU A 26 -3.38 -12.19 13.16
N LYS A 27 -3.56 -12.70 14.38
CA LYS A 27 -3.45 -14.14 14.70
C LYS A 27 -4.75 -14.91 14.52
N GLU A 28 -5.85 -14.24 14.23
CA GLU A 28 -7.14 -14.89 13.99
C GLU A 28 -7.19 -15.62 12.64
N ASP A 29 -8.01 -16.66 12.57
CA ASP A 29 -8.13 -17.53 11.39
C ASP A 29 -8.47 -16.75 10.12
N ILE A 30 -9.26 -15.69 10.21
CA ILE A 30 -9.65 -14.88 9.06
C ILE A 30 -8.43 -14.28 8.35
N PHE A 31 -7.50 -13.69 9.10
CA PHE A 31 -6.27 -13.15 8.55
C PHE A 31 -5.32 -14.27 8.11
N GLN A 32 -5.13 -15.27 8.97
CA GLN A 32 -4.22 -16.40 8.73
C GLN A 32 -4.62 -17.23 7.51
N ASN A 33 -5.91 -17.38 7.21
CA ASN A 33 -6.40 -18.06 6.02
C ASN A 33 -6.26 -17.16 4.78
N PHE A 34 -6.47 -15.85 4.92
CA PHE A 34 -6.33 -14.92 3.80
C PHE A 34 -4.89 -14.86 3.28
N ILE A 35 -3.90 -14.80 4.16
CA ILE A 35 -2.47 -14.71 3.78
C ILE A 35 -1.89 -16.00 3.18
N LYS A 36 -2.59 -17.14 3.28
CA LYS A 36 -2.21 -18.41 2.63
C LYS A 36 -2.65 -18.48 1.16
N LYS A 37 -3.48 -17.54 0.71
CA LYS A 37 -3.97 -17.52 -0.65
C LYS A 37 -2.83 -17.18 -1.64
N GLU A 38 -2.92 -17.72 -2.85
CA GLU A 38 -1.99 -17.40 -3.94
C GLU A 38 -2.23 -15.98 -4.49
N ASN A 39 -1.26 -15.46 -5.23
CA ASN A 39 -1.34 -14.15 -5.86
C ASN A 39 -1.72 -13.04 -4.88
N LEU A 40 -0.95 -12.95 -3.80
CA LEU A 40 -1.16 -12.01 -2.71
C LEU A 40 -0.40 -10.70 -2.97
N TYR A 41 -1.08 -9.57 -2.83
CA TYR A 41 -0.59 -8.22 -3.05
C TYR A 41 -0.90 -7.33 -1.85
N ILE A 42 -0.08 -6.29 -1.63
CA ILE A 42 -0.30 -5.36 -0.51
C ILE A 42 -0.12 -3.90 -0.97
N GLU A 43 -1.06 -3.04 -0.59
CA GLU A 43 -0.90 -1.59 -0.65
C GLU A 43 -0.71 -1.04 0.76
N ILE A 44 0.36 -0.28 0.98
CA ILE A 44 0.70 0.33 2.26
C ILE A 44 0.43 1.83 2.19
N GLY A 45 -0.45 2.32 3.08
CA GLY A 45 -0.98 3.68 3.02
C GLY A 45 -2.09 3.82 1.99
N SER A 46 -3.05 2.88 1.98
CA SER A 46 -4.10 2.79 0.96
C SER A 46 -5.10 3.95 0.95
N GLY A 47 -5.04 4.84 1.94
CA GLY A 47 -5.93 5.99 2.02
C GLY A 47 -7.40 5.58 1.97
N LYS A 48 -8.18 6.10 1.01
CA LYS A 48 -9.59 5.75 0.81
C LYS A 48 -9.81 4.56 -0.13
N GLY A 49 -8.75 3.85 -0.51
CA GLY A 49 -8.79 2.56 -1.19
C GLY A 49 -9.13 2.56 -2.67
N ASP A 50 -9.12 3.71 -3.36
CA ASP A 50 -9.48 3.75 -4.78
C ASP A 50 -8.61 2.81 -5.63
N PHE A 51 -7.29 2.82 -5.40
CA PHE A 51 -6.37 1.94 -6.10
C PHE A 51 -6.65 0.47 -5.83
N ILE A 52 -6.68 0.09 -4.54
CA ILE A 52 -6.78 -1.32 -4.15
C ILE A 52 -8.12 -1.95 -4.54
N ILE A 53 -9.21 -1.17 -4.48
CA ILE A 53 -10.55 -1.61 -4.91
C ILE A 53 -10.57 -1.82 -6.42
N GLU A 54 -10.04 -0.89 -7.21
CA GLU A 54 -9.97 -1.05 -8.67
C GLU A 54 -9.08 -2.23 -9.08
N MET A 55 -7.96 -2.45 -8.39
CA MET A 55 -7.10 -3.62 -8.60
C MET A 55 -7.85 -4.92 -8.29
N ALA A 56 -8.56 -4.98 -7.17
CA ALA A 56 -9.33 -6.17 -6.78
C ALA A 56 -10.48 -6.47 -7.73
N LYS A 57 -11.13 -5.45 -8.31
CA LYS A 57 -12.14 -5.62 -9.38
C LYS A 57 -11.53 -6.13 -10.67
N LYS A 58 -10.40 -5.55 -11.08
CA LYS A 58 -9.73 -5.89 -12.34
C LYS A 58 -9.14 -7.30 -12.30
N TYR A 59 -8.74 -7.78 -11.12
CA TYR A 59 -8.10 -9.07 -10.92
C TYR A 59 -8.81 -9.91 -9.83
N PRO A 60 -10.00 -10.45 -10.12
CA PRO A 60 -10.83 -11.13 -9.12
C PRO A 60 -10.21 -12.43 -8.57
N SER A 61 -9.26 -13.03 -9.27
CA SER A 61 -8.51 -14.21 -8.79
C SER A 61 -7.27 -13.86 -7.95
N TYR A 62 -6.95 -12.58 -7.78
CA TYR A 62 -5.84 -12.10 -6.97
C TYR A 62 -6.35 -11.58 -5.63
N HIS A 63 -5.51 -11.63 -4.61
CA HIS A 63 -5.88 -11.26 -3.25
C HIS A 63 -5.11 -10.03 -2.79
N PHE A 64 -5.79 -9.08 -2.22
CA PHE A 64 -5.25 -7.77 -1.89
C PHE A 64 -5.39 -7.45 -0.41
N ILE A 65 -4.30 -6.99 0.22
CA ILE A 65 -4.32 -6.43 1.58
C ILE A 65 -4.10 -4.92 1.48
N ALA A 66 -5.02 -4.16 2.05
CA ALA A 66 -4.89 -2.70 2.20
C ALA A 66 -4.49 -2.37 3.63
N VAL A 67 -3.30 -1.79 3.83
CA VAL A 67 -2.85 -1.32 5.16
C VAL A 67 -3.00 0.19 5.23
N GLU A 68 -3.74 0.67 6.23
CA GLU A 68 -3.95 2.10 6.45
C GLU A 68 -4.07 2.40 7.95
N MET A 69 -3.30 3.39 8.43
CA MET A 69 -3.26 3.75 9.84
C MET A 69 -4.44 4.62 10.29
N GLN A 70 -5.07 5.35 9.36
CA GLN A 70 -6.19 6.23 9.70
C GLN A 70 -7.51 5.46 9.64
N SER A 71 -8.11 5.16 10.78
CA SER A 71 -9.39 4.43 10.86
C SER A 71 -10.50 5.07 10.02
N MET A 72 -10.53 6.41 9.92
CA MET A 72 -11.49 7.07 9.03
C MET A 72 -11.27 6.76 7.55
N ALA A 73 -10.03 6.53 7.11
CA ALA A 73 -9.76 6.13 5.73
C ALA A 73 -10.23 4.69 5.50
N ILE A 74 -9.94 3.77 6.44
CA ILE A 74 -10.49 2.40 6.44
C ILE A 74 -12.02 2.42 6.37
N ALA A 75 -12.69 3.23 7.19
CA ALA A 75 -14.15 3.36 7.17
C ALA A 75 -14.70 3.80 5.80
N TYR A 76 -13.98 4.66 5.08
CA TYR A 76 -14.34 5.01 3.69
C TYR A 76 -14.16 3.84 2.72
N ILE A 77 -13.14 2.99 2.92
CA ILE A 77 -12.97 1.78 2.10
C ILE A 77 -14.14 0.82 2.35
N VAL A 78 -14.43 0.51 3.63
CA VAL A 78 -15.56 -0.36 4.01
C VAL A 78 -16.84 0.13 3.33
N ARG A 79 -17.16 1.43 3.45
CA ARG A 79 -18.37 2.01 2.86
C ARG A 79 -18.44 1.87 1.33
N LYS A 80 -17.30 1.90 0.63
CA LYS A 80 -17.25 1.66 -0.81
C LYS A 80 -17.50 0.19 -1.13
N LEU A 81 -17.03 -0.72 -0.27
CA LEU A 81 -17.17 -2.16 -0.44
C LEU A 81 -18.57 -2.69 -0.08
N GLU A 82 -19.37 -1.95 0.72
CA GLU A 82 -20.75 -2.34 1.06
C GLU A 82 -21.65 -2.61 -0.16
N SER A 83 -21.40 -1.91 -1.27
CA SER A 83 -22.13 -2.12 -2.54
C SER A 83 -21.48 -3.13 -3.48
N GLU A 84 -20.33 -3.67 -3.10
CA GLU A 84 -19.52 -4.55 -3.93
C GLU A 84 -19.48 -5.95 -3.28
N ASN A 85 -19.70 -6.97 -4.07
CA ASN A 85 -19.57 -8.36 -3.60
C ASN A 85 -18.14 -8.85 -3.86
N MET A 86 -17.20 -8.47 -2.97
CA MET A 86 -15.77 -8.75 -3.11
C MET A 86 -15.26 -9.52 -1.89
N ASP A 87 -14.64 -10.67 -2.13
CA ASP A 87 -14.03 -11.54 -1.13
C ASP A 87 -12.49 -11.63 -1.25
N ASN A 88 -11.94 -10.88 -2.19
CA ASN A 88 -10.51 -10.86 -2.52
C ASN A 88 -9.75 -9.64 -1.99
N ILE A 89 -10.33 -8.89 -1.05
CA ILE A 89 -9.70 -7.78 -0.37
C ILE A 89 -9.83 -7.91 1.15
N LEU A 90 -8.78 -7.57 1.88
CA LEU A 90 -8.76 -7.50 3.33
C LEU A 90 -8.12 -6.19 3.78
N LEU A 91 -8.69 -5.56 4.80
CA LEU A 91 -8.23 -4.27 5.30
C LEU A 91 -7.50 -4.46 6.63
N VAL A 92 -6.33 -3.84 6.78
CA VAL A 92 -5.58 -3.86 8.05
C VAL A 92 -5.48 -2.42 8.56
N ASN A 93 -6.15 -2.14 9.67
CA ASN A 93 -6.13 -0.82 10.29
C ASN A 93 -4.94 -0.68 11.24
N SER A 94 -3.77 -0.39 10.69
CA SER A 94 -2.53 -0.22 11.45
C SER A 94 -1.50 0.66 10.73
N ASP A 95 -0.55 1.22 11.49
CA ASP A 95 0.74 1.61 10.91
C ASP A 95 1.52 0.33 10.58
N ILE A 96 2.04 0.24 9.37
CA ILE A 96 2.82 -0.93 8.91
C ILE A 96 4.00 -1.24 9.84
N GLY A 97 4.56 -0.23 10.49
CA GLY A 97 5.68 -0.39 11.42
C GLY A 97 5.37 -1.25 12.64
N TYR A 98 4.11 -1.38 13.00
CA TYR A 98 3.69 -2.19 14.17
C TYR A 98 3.36 -3.63 13.83
N ILE A 99 3.29 -3.99 12.54
CA ILE A 99 2.82 -5.31 12.11
C ILE A 99 3.83 -6.07 11.23
N PHE A 100 5.05 -5.55 11.05
CA PHE A 100 6.03 -6.23 10.21
C PHE A 100 6.36 -7.63 10.69
N GLU A 101 6.53 -7.82 12.01
CA GLU A 101 6.87 -9.12 12.58
C GLU A 101 5.79 -10.17 12.26
N GLU A 102 4.53 -9.79 12.30
CA GLU A 102 3.39 -10.67 11.96
C GLU A 102 3.30 -10.95 10.45
N LEU A 103 3.87 -10.09 9.63
CA LEU A 103 3.91 -10.26 8.17
C LEU A 103 5.15 -11.04 7.71
N HIS A 104 6.16 -11.23 8.55
CA HIS A 104 7.36 -11.98 8.17
C HIS A 104 7.01 -13.41 7.72
N GLY A 105 7.59 -13.83 6.59
CA GLY A 105 7.32 -15.13 5.97
C GLY A 105 6.20 -15.12 4.94
N ILE A 106 5.31 -14.13 4.95
CA ILE A 106 4.35 -13.89 3.85
C ILE A 106 5.14 -13.44 2.62
N LYS A 107 4.69 -13.85 1.42
CA LYS A 107 5.38 -13.54 0.16
C LYS A 107 4.45 -12.79 -0.79
N PHE A 108 4.43 -11.47 -0.67
CA PHE A 108 3.66 -10.60 -1.57
C PHE A 108 4.29 -10.53 -2.96
N GLN A 109 3.48 -10.70 -4.00
CA GLN A 109 3.90 -10.57 -5.40
C GLN A 109 4.19 -9.12 -5.79
N ALA A 110 3.52 -8.16 -5.16
CA ALA A 110 3.92 -6.77 -5.19
C ALA A 110 3.55 -6.04 -3.90
N ILE A 111 4.37 -5.03 -3.58
CA ILE A 111 4.13 -4.02 -2.55
C ILE A 111 3.92 -2.69 -3.27
N PHE A 112 2.76 -2.08 -3.08
CA PHE A 112 2.43 -0.78 -3.65
C PHE A 112 2.54 0.32 -2.59
N LEU A 113 3.26 1.39 -2.94
CA LEU A 113 3.40 2.61 -2.16
C LEU A 113 2.91 3.79 -3.02
N ASN A 114 1.65 4.16 -2.88
CA ASN A 114 1.02 5.16 -3.73
C ASN A 114 0.82 6.48 -2.96
N PHE A 115 1.44 7.58 -3.42
CA PHE A 115 1.23 8.94 -2.92
C PHE A 115 1.35 9.09 -1.40
N SER A 116 2.30 8.35 -0.81
CA SER A 116 2.59 8.42 0.62
C SER A 116 3.07 9.81 1.05
N ASP A 117 2.87 10.14 2.34
CA ASP A 117 3.27 11.42 2.92
C ASP A 117 4.78 11.70 2.73
N PRO A 118 5.16 12.88 2.21
CA PRO A 118 6.55 13.18 1.86
C PRO A 118 7.44 13.50 3.05
N TRP A 119 6.88 13.81 4.22
CA TRP A 119 7.62 14.16 5.45
C TRP A 119 8.86 15.02 5.18
N PRO A 120 8.72 16.30 4.76
CA PRO A 120 9.81 17.11 4.21
C PRO A 120 10.86 17.49 5.26
N LYS A 121 10.49 17.53 6.55
CA LYS A 121 11.44 17.89 7.62
C LYS A 121 12.40 16.73 7.89
N LYS A 122 13.72 16.99 7.90
CA LYS A 122 14.79 16.00 8.11
C LYS A 122 14.51 15.04 9.28
N ARG A 123 14.07 15.55 10.43
CA ARG A 123 13.73 14.75 11.62
C ARG A 123 12.55 13.78 11.42
N GLN A 124 11.74 13.97 10.38
CA GLN A 124 10.54 13.17 10.08
C GLN A 124 10.74 12.20 8.92
N GLN A 125 11.85 12.28 8.18
CA GLN A 125 12.10 11.44 6.99
C GLN A 125 12.01 9.94 7.30
N LYS A 126 12.38 9.53 8.54
CA LYS A 126 12.23 8.13 8.99
C LYS A 126 10.79 7.60 9.00
N ARG A 127 9.78 8.47 8.86
CA ARG A 127 8.36 8.11 8.73
C ARG A 127 7.96 7.77 7.30
N ARG A 128 8.79 8.11 6.32
CA ARG A 128 8.51 7.81 4.89
C ARG A 128 8.42 6.32 4.68
N LEU A 129 7.48 5.88 3.87
CA LEU A 129 7.33 4.46 3.54
C LEU A 129 8.52 3.92 2.72
N THR A 130 9.24 4.80 2.01
CA THR A 130 10.46 4.45 1.26
C THR A 130 11.76 4.57 2.08
N TYR A 131 11.68 4.87 3.40
CA TYR A 131 12.88 5.03 4.21
C TYR A 131 13.66 3.72 4.36
N PRO A 132 15.02 3.74 4.45
CA PRO A 132 15.84 2.53 4.44
C PRO A 132 15.44 1.42 5.42
N THR A 133 14.98 1.77 6.63
CA THR A 133 14.51 0.76 7.59
C THR A 133 13.24 0.06 7.11
N LYS A 134 12.33 0.76 6.46
CA LYS A 134 11.12 0.18 5.86
C LYS A 134 11.47 -0.72 4.67
N LEU A 135 12.41 -0.29 3.83
CA LEU A 135 12.87 -1.10 2.69
C LEU A 135 13.48 -2.44 3.16
N LYS A 136 14.20 -2.45 4.29
CA LYS A 136 14.71 -3.70 4.87
C LYS A 136 13.58 -4.64 5.28
N GLU A 137 12.54 -4.11 5.94
CA GLU A 137 11.37 -4.91 6.34
C GLU A 137 10.60 -5.46 5.12
N TYR A 138 10.45 -4.65 4.07
CA TYR A 138 9.79 -5.12 2.84
C TYR A 138 10.50 -6.32 2.21
N ALA A 139 11.81 -6.42 2.34
CA ALA A 139 12.58 -7.57 1.84
C ALA A 139 12.21 -8.90 2.52
N HIS A 140 11.71 -8.86 3.76
CA HIS A 140 11.26 -10.06 4.48
C HIS A 140 9.87 -10.55 4.05
N ILE A 141 9.07 -9.66 3.46
CA ILE A 141 7.66 -9.94 3.13
C ILE A 141 7.36 -10.00 1.63
N ILE A 142 8.31 -9.65 0.78
CA ILE A 142 8.14 -9.71 -0.68
C ILE A 142 8.58 -11.06 -1.24
N ALA A 143 7.92 -11.54 -2.29
CA ALA A 143 8.35 -12.72 -3.03
C ALA A 143 9.69 -12.44 -3.75
N ARG A 144 10.47 -13.48 -4.07
CA ARG A 144 11.77 -13.33 -4.75
C ARG A 144 11.68 -12.52 -6.04
N ASP A 145 10.66 -12.82 -6.86
CA ASP A 145 10.38 -12.12 -8.11
C ASP A 145 9.36 -10.99 -7.95
N GLY A 146 9.01 -10.67 -6.70
CA GLY A 146 8.05 -9.64 -6.36
C GLY A 146 8.57 -8.23 -6.65
N LYS A 147 7.62 -7.30 -6.84
CA LYS A 147 7.93 -5.92 -7.21
C LYS A 147 7.57 -4.96 -6.09
N LEU A 148 8.49 -4.06 -5.74
CA LEU A 148 8.21 -2.87 -4.97
C LEU A 148 7.91 -1.73 -5.96
N ILE A 149 6.69 -1.21 -5.91
CA ILE A 149 6.18 -0.19 -6.85
C ILE A 149 5.85 1.06 -6.05
N PHE A 150 6.47 2.17 -6.42
CA PHE A 150 6.27 3.47 -5.77
C PHE A 150 5.82 4.51 -6.78
N LYS A 151 4.74 5.23 -6.45
CA LYS A 151 4.23 6.38 -7.21
C LYS A 151 4.10 7.60 -6.32
N THR A 152 4.48 8.78 -6.84
CA THR A 152 4.33 10.08 -6.14
C THR A 152 4.30 11.25 -7.12
N ASP A 153 3.61 12.32 -6.76
CA ASP A 153 3.70 13.64 -7.37
C ASP A 153 4.90 14.45 -6.83
N ASN A 154 5.41 14.08 -5.65
CA ASN A 154 6.42 14.81 -4.91
C ASN A 154 7.84 14.45 -5.39
N GLU A 155 8.46 15.33 -6.17
CA GLU A 155 9.78 15.09 -6.75
C GLU A 155 10.91 15.00 -5.72
N PRO A 156 11.00 15.85 -4.67
CA PRO A 156 12.02 15.67 -3.63
C PRO A 156 11.92 14.31 -2.92
N LEU A 157 10.72 13.84 -2.61
CA LEU A 157 10.52 12.49 -2.05
C LEU A 157 10.98 11.41 -3.03
N PHE A 158 10.70 11.58 -4.33
CA PHE A 158 11.09 10.61 -5.36
C PHE A 158 12.60 10.48 -5.47
N ILE A 159 13.33 11.62 -5.53
CA ILE A 159 14.78 11.65 -5.58
C ILE A 159 15.39 10.98 -4.34
N ASP A 160 14.96 11.40 -3.14
CA ASP A 160 15.42 10.78 -1.89
C ASP A 160 15.15 9.26 -1.88
N SER A 161 14.00 8.82 -2.42
CA SER A 161 13.62 7.40 -2.45
C SER A 161 14.50 6.59 -3.40
N LEU A 162 14.95 7.15 -4.52
CA LEU A 162 15.93 6.53 -5.40
C LEU A 162 17.30 6.38 -4.70
N GLU A 163 17.73 7.37 -3.90
CA GLU A 163 18.95 7.26 -3.11
C GLU A 163 18.83 6.18 -2.02
N TYR A 164 17.69 6.08 -1.33
CA TYR A 164 17.42 5.03 -0.34
C TYR A 164 17.50 3.62 -0.92
N LEU A 165 17.11 3.42 -2.19
CA LEU A 165 17.22 2.12 -2.85
C LEU A 165 18.68 1.65 -2.98
N LYS A 166 19.66 2.54 -3.20
CA LYS A 166 21.06 2.17 -3.41
C LYS A 166 21.64 1.35 -2.26
N GLU A 167 21.28 1.73 -1.02
CA GLU A 167 21.73 1.08 0.22
C GLU A 167 20.74 0.03 0.75
N SER A 168 19.71 -0.30 -0.01
CA SER A 168 18.66 -1.24 0.39
C SER A 168 18.90 -2.64 -0.22
N PRO A 169 18.14 -3.66 0.24
CA PRO A 169 18.10 -4.98 -0.41
C PRO A 169 17.50 -4.98 -1.82
N PHE A 170 17.01 -3.84 -2.30
CA PHE A 170 16.36 -3.74 -3.61
C PHE A 170 17.29 -3.17 -4.67
N GLU A 171 17.13 -3.62 -5.91
CA GLU A 171 17.69 -3.00 -7.10
C GLU A 171 16.60 -2.34 -7.92
N LEU A 172 16.95 -1.22 -8.55
CA LEU A 172 16.06 -0.47 -9.42
C LEU A 172 15.89 -1.20 -10.76
N VAL A 173 14.65 -1.52 -11.14
CA VAL A 173 14.31 -2.13 -12.43
C VAL A 173 14.04 -1.05 -13.47
N SER A 174 13.20 -0.09 -13.12
CA SER A 174 12.85 1.04 -14.01
C SER A 174 12.35 2.23 -13.20
N TYR A 175 12.46 3.42 -13.79
CA TYR A 175 11.85 4.62 -13.23
C TYR A 175 11.46 5.62 -14.33
N THR A 176 10.53 6.49 -13.99
CA THR A 176 10.12 7.61 -14.84
C THR A 176 9.71 8.81 -14.00
N TYR A 177 9.98 10.00 -14.49
CA TYR A 177 9.48 11.25 -13.92
C TYR A 177 8.10 11.66 -14.42
N ASN A 178 7.57 10.96 -15.44
CA ASN A 178 6.25 11.22 -16.01
C ASN A 178 5.57 9.90 -16.41
N TYR A 179 5.04 9.19 -15.42
CA TYR A 179 4.30 7.96 -15.63
C TYR A 179 2.91 8.26 -16.22
N LEU A 180 2.58 7.60 -17.33
CA LEU A 180 1.35 7.85 -18.08
C LEU A 180 0.16 6.98 -17.66
N GLY A 181 0.37 5.99 -16.77
CA GLY A 181 -0.69 5.04 -16.38
C GLY A 181 -0.90 3.93 -17.41
N ASP A 182 0.16 3.58 -18.13
CA ASP A 182 0.18 2.65 -19.27
C ASP A 182 0.61 1.23 -18.89
N ASP A 183 0.74 0.94 -17.60
CA ASP A 183 1.01 -0.42 -17.11
C ASP A 183 -0.32 -1.18 -16.94
N ASP A 184 -0.39 -2.37 -17.53
CA ASP A 184 -1.58 -3.23 -17.43
C ASP A 184 -1.88 -3.64 -15.99
N PHE A 185 -0.83 -3.81 -15.15
CA PHE A 185 -0.98 -4.15 -13.75
C PHE A 185 -0.89 -2.90 -12.87
N ASP A 186 -1.78 -1.95 -13.12
CA ASP A 186 -1.94 -0.72 -12.35
C ASP A 186 -3.40 -0.23 -12.36
N ALA A 187 -3.72 0.66 -11.42
CA ALA A 187 -4.95 1.43 -11.35
C ALA A 187 -4.67 2.84 -10.85
N PRO A 188 -5.44 3.86 -11.28
CA PRO A 188 -5.23 5.21 -10.81
C PRO A 188 -5.82 5.42 -9.42
N THR A 189 -5.05 6.04 -8.51
CA THR A 189 -5.55 6.51 -7.22
C THR A 189 -6.42 7.77 -7.36
N GLU A 190 -7.18 8.14 -6.30
CA GLU A 190 -7.88 9.44 -6.23
C GLU A 190 -6.90 10.61 -6.44
N TYR A 191 -5.71 10.52 -5.81
CA TYR A 191 -4.66 11.53 -5.93
C TYR A 191 -4.08 11.58 -7.34
N GLU A 192 -3.85 10.44 -7.97
CA GLU A 192 -3.33 10.36 -9.33
C GLU A 192 -4.28 11.02 -10.32
N LYS A 193 -5.58 10.69 -10.27
CA LYS A 193 -6.62 11.31 -11.10
C LYS A 193 -6.60 12.84 -10.95
N LYS A 194 -6.54 13.33 -9.70
CA LYS A 194 -6.47 14.75 -9.39
C LYS A 194 -5.22 15.41 -9.96
N PHE A 195 -4.03 14.84 -9.73
CA PHE A 195 -2.77 15.45 -10.18
C PHE A 195 -2.64 15.44 -11.70
N ARG A 196 -3.13 14.38 -12.37
CA ARG A 196 -3.19 14.34 -13.84
C ARG A 196 -4.07 15.47 -14.39
N THR A 197 -5.23 15.76 -13.78
CA THR A 197 -6.08 16.89 -14.17
C THR A 197 -5.40 18.25 -14.02
N LEU A 198 -4.49 18.36 -13.05
CA LEU A 198 -3.68 19.56 -12.82
C LEU A 198 -2.40 19.63 -13.69
N GLY A 199 -2.16 18.65 -14.56
CA GLY A 199 -0.95 18.56 -15.36
C GLY A 199 0.31 18.26 -14.56
N THR A 200 0.19 17.75 -13.32
CA THR A 200 1.35 17.42 -12.48
C THR A 200 1.90 16.06 -12.87
N PRO A 201 3.19 15.96 -13.27
CA PRO A 201 3.78 14.67 -13.62
C PRO A 201 3.84 13.72 -12.43
N ILE A 202 3.47 12.47 -12.65
CA ILE A 202 3.57 11.39 -11.66
C ILE A 202 4.91 10.68 -11.83
N LYS A 203 5.70 10.62 -10.78
CA LYS A 203 6.95 9.87 -10.75
C LYS A 203 6.64 8.45 -10.30
N ARG A 204 7.30 7.47 -10.93
CA ARG A 204 7.15 6.05 -10.57
C ARG A 204 8.50 5.35 -10.64
N TYR A 205 8.75 4.43 -9.72
CA TYR A 205 9.77 3.41 -9.92
C TYR A 205 9.23 2.01 -9.62
N ILE A 206 9.92 1.04 -10.22
CA ILE A 206 9.80 -0.37 -9.90
C ILE A 206 11.16 -0.85 -9.42
N ALA A 207 11.17 -1.54 -8.30
CA ALA A 207 12.35 -2.21 -7.77
C ALA A 207 12.03 -3.69 -7.45
N LYS A 208 13.04 -4.54 -7.42
CA LYS A 208 12.96 -5.95 -7.02
C LYS A 208 14.10 -6.28 -6.06
N LEU A 209 14.03 -7.42 -5.38
CA LEU A 209 15.15 -7.88 -4.55
C LEU A 209 16.41 -8.05 -5.40
N LYS A 210 17.55 -7.64 -4.85
CA LYS A 210 18.87 -7.97 -5.43
C LYS A 210 19.02 -9.48 -5.50
N ASN A 211 19.62 -9.97 -6.59
CA ASN A 211 20.08 -11.34 -6.63
C ASN A 211 21.33 -11.45 -5.74
N ASP A 212 21.33 -12.45 -4.85
CA ASP A 212 22.55 -12.83 -4.08
C ASP A 212 23.64 -13.35 -5.02
#